data_2cf1a4a886a0e62235980406376d20bb
#
_entry.id   2cf1a4a886a0e62235980406376d20bb
#
_cell.length_a   1.000
_cell.length_b   1.000
_cell.length_c   1.000
_cell.angle_alpha   90.00
_cell.angle_beta   90.00
_cell.angle_gamma   90.00
#
_symmetry.space_group_name_H-M   'P 1'
#
loop_
_entity.id
_entity.type
_entity.pdbx_description
1 polymer ?
#
loop_
_entity_poly.entity_id
_entity_poly.type
_entity_poly.pdbx_seq_one_letter_code
_entity_poly.pdbx_strand_id
1 'polypeptide(L)'
;MITKNIIKVVLAFIVVAILGFLTSWVLWSEPQPQRIIPTVITDTVNDIKGKKALFIGDSHTANHGYGWQVQLCRATGLIPNNISVGGKTTSWMLTQAQLHVNSNYDYCFIYGGANDMYNSHISAATAFNNIQYIVNLCVYKGVKPIVLTGFDYSVCTRTENKSYAGKGAELQRMLLGQLRNAQVVDTRVVYRSDCGDALCHMNYSGHKKMCDAVILACKFKRK
;
A
#
# COMPACT_ATOMS: atom_id res chain seq x y z
N MET A 1 -47.60 49.94 -13.32
CA MET A 1 -47.55 49.03 -12.19
C MET A 1 -47.55 47.52 -12.62
N ILE A 2 -48.09 47.19 -13.75
CA ILE A 2 -48.24 45.84 -14.31
C ILE A 2 -46.91 45.21 -14.75
N THR A 3 -45.98 46.01 -15.31
CA THR A 3 -44.69 45.54 -15.85
C THR A 3 -43.72 44.99 -14.79
N LYS A 4 -43.69 45.54 -13.57
CA LYS A 4 -42.81 45.10 -12.49
C LYS A 4 -43.23 43.71 -11.93
N ASN A 5 -44.50 43.39 -11.95
CA ASN A 5 -45.02 42.10 -11.47
C ASN A 5 -44.76 40.97 -12.48
N ILE A 6 -44.84 41.27 -13.79
CA ILE A 6 -44.52 40.30 -14.85
C ILE A 6 -43.05 39.94 -14.80
N ILE A 7 -42.14 40.89 -14.61
CA ILE A 7 -40.69 40.63 -14.48
C ILE A 7 -40.37 39.74 -13.28
N LYS A 8 -41.03 39.96 -12.13
CA LYS A 8 -40.85 39.09 -10.95
C LYS A 8 -41.32 37.67 -11.16
N VAL A 9 -42.43 37.47 -11.86
CA VAL A 9 -42.97 36.14 -12.17
C VAL A 9 -42.05 35.41 -13.14
N VAL A 10 -41.57 36.08 -14.18
CA VAL A 10 -40.62 35.48 -15.16
C VAL A 10 -39.31 35.09 -14.49
N LEU A 11 -38.75 35.95 -13.61
CA LEU A 11 -37.55 35.63 -12.85
C LEU A 11 -37.72 34.44 -11.91
N ALA A 12 -38.89 34.31 -11.25
CA ALA A 12 -39.19 33.17 -10.40
C ALA A 12 -39.24 31.85 -11.18
N PHE A 13 -39.83 31.84 -12.39
CA PHE A 13 -39.86 30.67 -13.25
C PHE A 13 -38.45 30.26 -13.75
N ILE A 14 -37.58 31.22 -14.06
CA ILE A 14 -36.20 30.98 -14.46
C ILE A 14 -35.42 30.34 -13.32
N VAL A 15 -35.56 30.85 -12.11
CA VAL A 15 -34.87 30.30 -10.91
C VAL A 15 -35.35 28.86 -10.60
N VAL A 16 -36.62 28.56 -10.71
CA VAL A 16 -37.15 27.22 -10.52
C VAL A 16 -36.67 26.27 -11.61
N ALA A 17 -36.61 26.71 -12.86
CA ALA A 17 -36.07 25.92 -13.96
C ALA A 17 -34.59 25.62 -13.78
N ILE A 18 -33.78 26.60 -13.34
CA ILE A 18 -32.34 26.41 -13.08
C ILE A 18 -32.13 25.47 -11.89
N LEU A 19 -32.89 25.60 -10.81
CA LEU A 19 -32.80 24.68 -9.67
C LEU A 19 -33.22 23.27 -10.04
N GLY A 20 -34.29 23.10 -10.83
CA GLY A 20 -34.69 21.79 -11.35
C GLY A 20 -33.67 21.15 -12.26
N PHE A 21 -32.96 21.94 -13.07
CA PHE A 21 -31.89 21.46 -13.95
C PHE A 21 -30.64 21.05 -13.14
N LEU A 22 -30.28 21.83 -12.12
CA LEU A 22 -29.16 21.52 -11.24
C LEU A 22 -29.43 20.27 -10.37
N THR A 23 -30.66 20.10 -9.88
CA THR A 23 -31.01 18.89 -9.10
C THR A 23 -31.05 17.63 -9.98
N SER A 24 -31.53 17.72 -11.23
CA SER A 24 -31.47 16.59 -12.15
C SER A 24 -30.04 16.28 -12.59
N TRP A 25 -29.19 17.28 -12.72
CA TRP A 25 -27.78 17.07 -13.05
C TRP A 25 -27.00 16.41 -11.91
N VAL A 26 -27.25 16.81 -10.66
CA VAL A 26 -26.66 16.19 -9.46
C VAL A 26 -27.13 14.73 -9.32
N LEU A 27 -28.40 14.42 -9.58
CA LEU A 27 -28.91 13.05 -9.55
C LEU A 27 -28.39 12.17 -10.70
N TRP A 28 -27.96 12.78 -11.82
CA TRP A 28 -27.35 12.05 -12.95
C TRP A 28 -25.84 11.90 -12.80
N SER A 29 -25.21 12.72 -11.98
CA SER A 29 -23.76 12.66 -11.72
C SER A 29 -23.38 11.71 -10.59
N GLU A 30 -24.35 11.07 -9.93
CA GLU A 30 -24.02 9.99 -9.00
C GLU A 30 -23.37 8.84 -9.77
N PRO A 31 -22.18 8.39 -9.36
CA PRO A 31 -21.52 7.26 -10.01
C PRO A 31 -22.46 6.07 -9.91
N GLN A 32 -22.96 5.61 -11.06
CA GLN A 32 -23.77 4.38 -11.13
C GLN A 32 -22.99 3.27 -10.41
N PRO A 33 -23.64 2.46 -9.56
CA PRO A 33 -22.98 1.34 -8.93
C PRO A 33 -22.36 0.50 -10.04
N GLN A 34 -21.03 0.44 -10.04
CA GLN A 34 -20.32 -0.39 -11.01
C GLN A 34 -20.84 -1.82 -10.84
N ARG A 35 -21.45 -2.33 -11.90
CA ARG A 35 -21.84 -3.73 -11.97
C ARG A 35 -20.59 -4.54 -11.67
N ILE A 36 -20.54 -5.18 -10.50
CA ILE A 36 -19.50 -6.14 -10.16
C ILE A 36 -19.69 -7.28 -11.16
N ILE A 37 -18.96 -7.21 -12.28
CA ILE A 37 -18.80 -8.38 -13.14
C ILE A 37 -18.03 -9.36 -12.27
N PRO A 38 -18.57 -10.53 -11.94
CA PRO A 38 -17.79 -11.51 -11.23
C PRO A 38 -16.57 -11.79 -12.09
N THR A 39 -15.40 -11.31 -11.62
CA THR A 39 -14.14 -11.66 -12.25
C THR A 39 -14.03 -13.16 -12.11
N VAL A 40 -14.13 -13.86 -13.21
CA VAL A 40 -13.80 -15.30 -13.26
C VAL A 40 -12.40 -15.37 -12.69
N ILE A 41 -12.27 -15.94 -11.49
CA ILE A 41 -10.98 -16.18 -10.87
C ILE A 41 -10.35 -17.29 -11.71
N THR A 42 -9.69 -16.89 -12.78
CA THR A 42 -8.79 -17.80 -13.47
C THR A 42 -7.64 -18.05 -12.52
N ASP A 43 -7.39 -19.29 -12.20
CA ASP A 43 -6.28 -19.74 -11.34
C ASP A 43 -4.92 -19.54 -12.05
N THR A 44 -4.74 -18.41 -12.72
CA THR A 44 -3.54 -18.09 -13.47
C THR A 44 -2.41 -17.76 -12.51
N VAL A 45 -1.44 -18.65 -12.47
CA VAL A 45 -0.19 -18.45 -11.77
C VAL A 45 0.64 -17.45 -12.55
N ASN A 46 1.11 -16.39 -11.90
CA ASN A 46 1.90 -15.33 -12.53
C ASN A 46 3.37 -15.79 -12.69
N ASP A 47 3.81 -15.99 -13.91
CA ASP A 47 5.25 -16.19 -14.19
C ASP A 47 5.94 -14.83 -14.26
N ILE A 48 6.82 -14.59 -13.32
CA ILE A 48 7.53 -13.31 -13.15
C ILE A 48 9.04 -13.45 -13.36
N LYS A 49 9.49 -14.58 -13.90
CA LYS A 49 10.89 -14.81 -14.22
C LYS A 49 11.42 -13.75 -15.20
N GLY A 50 12.54 -13.13 -14.86
CA GLY A 50 13.16 -12.07 -15.67
C GLY A 50 12.51 -10.68 -15.52
N LYS A 51 11.39 -10.56 -14.80
CA LYS A 51 10.78 -9.28 -14.46
C LYS A 51 11.65 -8.50 -13.49
N LYS A 52 11.69 -7.17 -13.63
CA LYS A 52 12.50 -6.28 -12.78
C LYS A 52 11.67 -5.76 -11.61
N ALA A 53 12.21 -5.86 -10.42
CA ALA A 53 11.56 -5.42 -9.20
C ALA A 53 12.41 -4.42 -8.42
N LEU A 54 11.78 -3.29 -8.05
CA LEU A 54 12.32 -2.35 -7.09
C LEU A 54 11.82 -2.72 -5.69
N PHE A 55 12.71 -2.74 -4.69
CA PHE A 55 12.37 -2.95 -3.30
C PHE A 55 12.67 -1.68 -2.51
N ILE A 56 11.66 -1.13 -1.86
CA ILE A 56 11.76 0.07 -1.01
C ILE A 56 11.28 -0.29 0.38
N GLY A 57 12.14 -0.11 1.38
CA GLY A 57 11.80 -0.45 2.75
C GLY A 57 12.85 -0.03 3.77
N ASP A 58 12.69 -0.57 4.96
CA ASP A 58 13.57 -0.37 6.11
C ASP A 58 14.50 -1.59 6.35
N SER A 59 14.94 -1.79 7.62
CA SER A 59 15.81 -2.91 8.00
C SER A 59 15.24 -4.29 7.70
N HIS A 60 13.91 -4.43 7.66
CA HIS A 60 13.25 -5.70 7.35
C HIS A 60 13.32 -6.07 5.86
N THR A 61 13.64 -5.11 5.00
CA THR A 61 13.82 -5.30 3.56
C THR A 61 15.26 -5.06 3.12
N ALA A 62 16.09 -4.43 3.95
CA ALA A 62 17.51 -4.21 3.66
C ALA A 62 18.22 -5.55 3.38
N ASN A 63 19.34 -5.47 2.65
CA ASN A 63 20.02 -6.66 2.17
C ASN A 63 20.79 -7.40 3.28
N HIS A 64 20.22 -8.49 3.78
CA HIS A 64 20.82 -9.36 4.79
C HIS A 64 21.26 -10.73 4.25
N GLY A 65 21.40 -10.89 2.94
CA GLY A 65 21.82 -12.16 2.31
C GLY A 65 20.77 -13.28 2.33
N TYR A 66 19.91 -13.33 3.33
CA TYR A 66 18.79 -14.27 3.47
C TYR A 66 17.42 -13.58 3.63
N GLY A 67 17.35 -12.27 3.41
CA GLY A 67 16.11 -11.50 3.49
C GLY A 67 14.99 -12.07 2.62
N TRP A 68 13.75 -11.77 2.97
CA TRP A 68 12.57 -12.26 2.24
C TRP A 68 12.63 -11.91 0.74
N GLN A 69 13.14 -10.73 0.40
CA GLN A 69 13.29 -10.27 -0.98
C GLN A 69 14.34 -11.11 -1.74
N VAL A 70 15.43 -11.52 -1.07
CA VAL A 70 16.44 -12.41 -1.67
C VAL A 70 15.84 -13.79 -1.93
N GLN A 71 15.08 -14.32 -0.95
CA GLN A 71 14.40 -15.60 -1.08
C GLN A 71 13.34 -15.55 -2.20
N LEU A 72 12.56 -14.46 -2.28
CA LEU A 72 11.58 -14.23 -3.34
C LEU A 72 12.23 -14.26 -4.73
N CYS A 73 13.30 -13.51 -4.91
CA CYS A 73 14.01 -13.44 -6.20
C CYS A 73 14.62 -14.79 -6.58
N ARG A 74 15.19 -15.51 -5.62
CA ARG A 74 15.70 -16.88 -5.84
C ARG A 74 14.58 -17.84 -6.24
N ALA A 75 13.43 -17.77 -5.58
CA ALA A 75 12.29 -18.67 -5.82
C ALA A 75 11.58 -18.39 -7.14
N THR A 76 11.53 -17.15 -7.60
CA THR A 76 10.71 -16.75 -8.75
C THR A 76 11.49 -16.33 -9.99
N GLY A 77 12.78 -15.99 -9.84
CA GLY A 77 13.59 -15.45 -10.91
C GLY A 77 13.41 -13.98 -11.20
N LEU A 78 12.81 -13.22 -10.28
CA LEU A 78 12.80 -11.75 -10.31
C LEU A 78 14.23 -11.20 -10.33
N ILE A 79 14.42 -10.10 -11.05
CA ILE A 79 15.67 -9.33 -11.09
C ILE A 79 15.52 -8.15 -10.11
N PRO A 80 16.23 -8.16 -8.95
CA PRO A 80 16.02 -7.16 -7.92
C PRO A 80 16.87 -5.90 -8.13
N ASN A 81 16.29 -4.76 -7.76
CA ASN A 81 17.01 -3.58 -7.30
C ASN A 81 16.49 -3.23 -5.89
N ASN A 82 17.33 -3.44 -4.87
CA ASN A 82 16.95 -3.19 -3.49
C ASN A 82 17.63 -1.91 -2.98
N ILE A 83 16.83 -0.88 -2.77
CA ILE A 83 17.26 0.42 -2.24
C ILE A 83 16.88 0.62 -0.77
N SER A 84 16.41 -0.42 -0.11
CA SER A 84 16.00 -0.38 1.30
C SER A 84 17.19 -0.11 2.23
N VAL A 85 16.95 0.69 3.29
CA VAL A 85 17.98 1.06 4.26
C VAL A 85 17.42 0.93 5.69
N GLY A 86 18.19 0.29 6.56
CA GLY A 86 17.82 0.12 7.97
C GLY A 86 17.56 1.44 8.71
N GLY A 87 16.59 1.44 9.62
CA GLY A 87 16.23 2.61 10.44
C GLY A 87 15.45 3.71 9.72
N LYS A 88 15.09 3.53 8.46
CA LYS A 88 14.43 4.57 7.66
C LYS A 88 12.92 4.57 7.82
N THR A 89 12.35 5.77 7.84
CA THR A 89 10.91 6.02 7.92
C THR A 89 10.26 6.04 6.54
N THR A 90 8.92 6.02 6.52
CA THR A 90 8.15 6.13 5.27
C THR A 90 8.37 7.46 4.55
N SER A 91 8.69 8.55 5.26
CA SER A 91 9.04 9.83 4.64
C SER A 91 10.33 9.73 3.81
N TRP A 92 11.34 9.05 4.35
CA TRP A 92 12.56 8.76 3.58
C TRP A 92 12.26 7.84 2.38
N MET A 93 11.43 6.81 2.59
CA MET A 93 11.01 5.90 1.51
C MET A 93 10.31 6.65 0.37
N LEU A 94 9.46 7.62 0.70
CA LEU A 94 8.79 8.47 -0.29
C LEU A 94 9.80 9.28 -1.12
N THR A 95 10.80 9.88 -0.47
CA THR A 95 11.89 10.58 -1.18
C THR A 95 12.64 9.64 -2.11
N GLN A 96 12.96 8.42 -1.65
CA GLN A 96 13.63 7.45 -2.51
C GLN A 96 12.75 6.97 -3.67
N ALA A 97 11.45 6.82 -3.43
CA ALA A 97 10.52 6.47 -4.50
C ALA A 97 10.49 7.54 -5.60
N GLN A 98 10.48 8.81 -5.24
CA GLN A 98 10.52 9.92 -6.19
C GLN A 98 11.79 9.91 -7.07
N LEU A 99 12.92 9.45 -6.54
CA LEU A 99 14.19 9.38 -7.24
C LEU A 99 14.33 8.13 -8.12
N HIS A 100 13.76 7.00 -7.68
CA HIS A 100 14.08 5.69 -8.26
C HIS A 100 12.93 5.01 -8.99
N VAL A 101 11.65 5.31 -8.68
CA VAL A 101 10.52 4.69 -9.37
C VAL A 101 10.41 5.20 -10.80
N ASN A 102 10.58 4.30 -11.76
CA ASN A 102 10.47 4.61 -13.18
C ASN A 102 9.97 3.37 -13.96
N SER A 103 9.63 3.55 -15.23
CA SER A 103 9.04 2.52 -16.10
C SER A 103 9.96 1.34 -16.46
N ASN A 104 11.21 1.32 -15.97
CA ASN A 104 12.10 0.18 -16.17
C ASN A 104 11.82 -0.98 -15.23
N TYR A 105 10.93 -0.79 -14.23
CA TYR A 105 10.51 -1.83 -13.29
C TYR A 105 9.12 -2.35 -13.64
N ASP A 106 8.91 -3.65 -13.50
CA ASP A 106 7.60 -4.29 -13.61
C ASP A 106 6.85 -4.22 -12.27
N TYR A 107 7.59 -4.30 -11.15
CA TYR A 107 7.07 -4.34 -9.79
C TYR A 107 7.81 -3.39 -8.86
N CYS A 108 7.08 -2.85 -7.87
CA CYS A 108 7.66 -2.16 -6.72
C CYS A 108 7.12 -2.79 -5.43
N PHE A 109 7.99 -3.42 -4.65
CA PHE A 109 7.66 -3.96 -3.34
C PHE A 109 7.95 -2.92 -2.27
N ILE A 110 6.95 -2.63 -1.45
CA ILE A 110 6.99 -1.56 -0.45
C ILE A 110 6.72 -2.20 0.93
N TYR A 111 7.71 -2.09 1.83
CA TYR A 111 7.56 -2.53 3.21
C TYR A 111 8.24 -1.57 4.17
N GLY A 112 7.46 -0.85 4.98
CA GLY A 112 7.98 0.09 5.96
C GLY A 112 6.89 0.57 6.92
N GLY A 113 7.28 1.46 7.82
CA GLY A 113 6.43 2.02 8.85
C GLY A 113 6.84 1.61 10.26
N ALA A 114 7.67 0.57 10.41
CA ALA A 114 8.17 0.15 11.72
C ALA A 114 8.91 1.28 12.43
N ASN A 115 9.80 1.99 11.74
CA ASN A 115 10.56 3.10 12.31
C ASN A 115 9.71 4.35 12.56
N ASP A 116 8.65 4.56 11.79
CA ASP A 116 7.67 5.62 12.03
C ASP A 116 6.96 5.41 13.36
N MET A 117 6.58 4.16 13.64
CA MET A 117 5.89 3.79 14.88
C MET A 117 6.84 3.82 16.08
N TYR A 118 8.09 3.38 15.88
CA TYR A 118 9.07 3.22 16.95
C TYR A 118 9.69 4.55 17.39
N ASN A 119 10.17 5.35 16.43
CA ASN A 119 11.00 6.53 16.76
C ASN A 119 10.18 7.76 17.07
N SER A 120 8.81 7.72 17.16
CA SER A 120 8.38 8.99 17.01
C SER A 120 7.01 9.44 17.21
N HIS A 121 7.03 10.46 16.98
CA HIS A 121 6.06 11.50 16.74
C HIS A 121 5.33 11.35 15.36
N ILE A 122 5.64 10.34 14.54
CA ILE A 122 4.95 10.06 13.28
C ILE A 122 3.72 9.20 13.58
N SER A 123 2.55 9.63 13.10
CA SER A 123 1.31 8.89 13.26
C SER A 123 1.19 7.76 12.22
N ALA A 124 0.35 6.76 12.52
CA ALA A 124 0.00 5.72 11.55
C ALA A 124 -0.61 6.32 10.26
N ALA A 125 -1.40 7.39 10.40
CA ALA A 125 -1.99 8.10 9.27
C ALA A 125 -0.91 8.76 8.38
N THR A 126 0.12 9.35 8.97
CA THR A 126 1.23 9.94 8.20
C THR A 126 1.99 8.86 7.44
N ALA A 127 2.32 7.74 8.10
CA ALA A 127 2.99 6.61 7.46
C ALA A 127 2.15 6.02 6.33
N PHE A 128 0.84 5.85 6.55
CA PHE A 128 -0.10 5.40 5.54
C PHE A 128 -0.13 6.33 4.32
N ASN A 129 -0.23 7.64 4.54
CA ASN A 129 -0.27 8.62 3.45
C ASN A 129 1.01 8.57 2.62
N ASN A 130 2.18 8.48 3.26
CA ASN A 130 3.45 8.33 2.54
C ASN A 130 3.46 7.06 1.66
N ILE A 131 2.98 5.92 2.19
CA ILE A 131 2.87 4.68 1.42
C ILE A 131 1.89 4.85 0.26
N GLN A 132 0.72 5.46 0.48
CA GLN A 132 -0.24 5.73 -0.59
C GLN A 132 0.35 6.63 -1.70
N TYR A 133 1.17 7.63 -1.34
CA TYR A 133 1.87 8.45 -2.34
C TYR A 133 2.87 7.63 -3.16
N ILE A 134 3.64 6.73 -2.52
CA ILE A 134 4.55 5.82 -3.24
C ILE A 134 3.77 4.93 -4.21
N VAL A 135 2.64 4.38 -3.76
CA VAL A 135 1.75 3.57 -4.61
C VAL A 135 1.25 4.37 -5.81
N ASN A 136 0.75 5.57 -5.60
CA ASN A 136 0.26 6.43 -6.67
C ASN A 136 1.36 6.76 -7.68
N LEU A 137 2.58 7.00 -7.21
CA LEU A 137 3.73 7.22 -8.09
C LEU A 137 4.07 5.98 -8.91
N CYS A 138 4.03 4.78 -8.31
CA CYS A 138 4.24 3.54 -9.03
C CYS A 138 3.21 3.39 -10.16
N VAL A 139 1.93 3.56 -9.86
CA VAL A 139 0.85 3.48 -10.85
C VAL A 139 1.03 4.49 -11.97
N TYR A 140 1.37 5.74 -11.64
CA TYR A 140 1.64 6.79 -12.62
C TYR A 140 2.80 6.43 -13.56
N LYS A 141 3.81 5.72 -13.06
CA LYS A 141 4.96 5.24 -13.86
C LYS A 141 4.73 3.90 -14.54
N GLY A 142 3.54 3.29 -14.43
CA GLY A 142 3.23 1.97 -15.00
C GLY A 142 3.86 0.80 -14.26
N VAL A 143 4.34 1.00 -13.03
CA VAL A 143 4.95 -0.02 -12.16
C VAL A 143 3.88 -0.61 -11.24
N LYS A 144 3.83 -1.93 -11.10
CA LYS A 144 2.84 -2.62 -10.26
C LYS A 144 3.26 -2.56 -8.78
N PRO A 145 2.55 -1.82 -7.91
CA PRO A 145 2.89 -1.75 -6.50
C PRO A 145 2.36 -2.96 -5.72
N ILE A 146 3.21 -3.52 -4.85
CA ILE A 146 2.88 -4.56 -3.89
C ILE A 146 3.31 -4.08 -2.51
N VAL A 147 2.35 -3.92 -1.60
CA VAL A 147 2.58 -3.40 -0.25
C VAL A 147 2.45 -4.52 0.76
N LEU A 148 3.45 -4.70 1.61
CA LEU A 148 3.45 -5.66 2.69
C LEU A 148 3.00 -4.96 3.99
N THR A 149 2.12 -5.60 4.76
CA THR A 149 1.63 -5.02 6.02
C THR A 149 2.65 -5.05 7.16
N GLY A 150 3.73 -5.79 7.00
CA GLY A 150 4.67 -6.07 8.06
C GLY A 150 4.21 -7.23 8.96
N PHE A 151 5.08 -7.62 9.90
CA PHE A 151 4.74 -8.63 10.91
C PHE A 151 3.78 -8.04 11.96
N ASP A 152 3.18 -8.90 12.79
CA ASP A 152 2.37 -8.45 13.91
C ASP A 152 3.27 -7.79 14.98
N TYR A 153 3.14 -6.47 15.12
CA TYR A 153 3.96 -5.68 16.04
C TYR A 153 3.73 -6.05 17.52
N SER A 154 2.66 -6.76 17.86
CA SER A 154 2.42 -7.26 19.22
C SER A 154 3.43 -8.32 19.67
N VAL A 155 4.11 -8.96 18.70
CA VAL A 155 5.16 -9.96 19.00
C VAL A 155 6.46 -9.33 19.55
N CYS A 156 6.61 -8.01 19.44
CA CYS A 156 7.76 -7.29 19.98
C CYS A 156 7.68 -7.19 21.49
N THR A 157 8.69 -7.73 22.19
CA THR A 157 8.65 -7.94 23.65
C THR A 157 9.12 -6.75 24.49
N ARG A 158 9.57 -5.65 23.90
CA ARG A 158 9.96 -4.47 24.66
C ARG A 158 8.73 -3.82 25.31
N THR A 159 8.72 -3.82 26.63
CA THR A 159 7.65 -3.22 27.46
C THR A 159 7.44 -1.72 27.21
N GLU A 160 8.46 -1.03 26.72
CA GLU A 160 8.44 0.38 26.32
C GLU A 160 7.55 0.62 25.08
N ASN A 161 7.12 -0.44 24.41
CA ASN A 161 6.55 -0.41 23.06
C ASN A 161 5.05 -0.67 22.96
N LYS A 162 4.28 -0.52 24.06
CA LYS A 162 2.80 -0.63 23.95
C LYS A 162 2.20 0.36 22.95
N SER A 163 2.74 1.59 22.91
CA SER A 163 2.36 2.60 21.93
C SER A 163 2.75 2.20 20.49
N TYR A 164 3.90 1.58 20.33
CA TYR A 164 4.40 1.06 19.07
C TYR A 164 3.48 -0.03 18.49
N ALA A 165 3.12 -1.02 19.29
CA ALA A 165 2.23 -2.10 18.87
C ALA A 165 0.86 -1.56 18.44
N GLY A 166 0.28 -0.63 19.20
CA GLY A 166 -1.01 0.00 18.88
C GLY A 166 -0.97 0.78 17.56
N LYS A 167 0.03 1.63 17.37
CA LYS A 167 0.22 2.37 16.11
C LYS A 167 0.50 1.44 14.93
N GLY A 168 1.29 0.38 15.13
CA GLY A 168 1.56 -0.62 14.11
C GLY A 168 0.29 -1.35 13.67
N ALA A 169 -0.54 -1.78 14.61
CA ALA A 169 -1.84 -2.40 14.30
C ALA A 169 -2.78 -1.43 13.58
N GLU A 170 -2.74 -0.13 13.94
CA GLU A 170 -3.51 0.90 13.23
C GLU A 170 -3.06 1.05 11.79
N LEU A 171 -1.75 1.18 11.54
CA LEU A 171 -1.20 1.23 10.19
C LEU A 171 -1.59 0.00 9.37
N GLN A 172 -1.47 -1.20 9.93
CA GLN A 172 -1.84 -2.45 9.26
C GLN A 172 -3.32 -2.47 8.87
N ARG A 173 -4.21 -2.03 9.76
CA ARG A 173 -5.65 -1.93 9.48
C ARG A 173 -5.92 -0.93 8.34
N MET A 174 -5.22 0.20 8.32
CA MET A 174 -5.34 1.17 7.23
C MET A 174 -4.82 0.60 5.90
N LEU A 175 -3.67 -0.07 5.89
CA LEU A 175 -3.14 -0.70 4.68
C LEU A 175 -4.09 -1.76 4.11
N LEU A 176 -4.67 -2.60 4.97
CA LEU A 176 -5.59 -3.66 4.54
C LEU A 176 -6.95 -3.13 4.09
N GLY A 177 -7.46 -2.08 4.73
CA GLY A 177 -8.84 -1.62 4.51
C GLY A 177 -8.97 -0.39 3.61
N GLN A 178 -7.94 0.46 3.53
CA GLN A 178 -8.06 1.78 2.91
C GLN A 178 -7.10 2.02 1.75
N LEU A 179 -5.99 1.27 1.65
CA LEU A 179 -5.01 1.47 0.58
C LEU A 179 -5.65 1.21 -0.78
N ARG A 180 -5.37 2.07 -1.75
CA ARG A 180 -5.93 1.99 -3.11
C ARG A 180 -4.83 1.74 -4.13
N ASN A 181 -5.20 1.08 -5.24
CA ASN A 181 -4.35 0.90 -6.41
C ASN A 181 -3.08 0.07 -6.17
N ALA A 182 -3.04 -0.75 -5.12
CA ALA A 182 -1.95 -1.67 -4.82
C ALA A 182 -2.48 -3.06 -4.49
N GLN A 183 -1.67 -4.07 -4.73
CA GLN A 183 -1.86 -5.36 -4.09
C GLN A 183 -1.31 -5.30 -2.68
N VAL A 184 -2.16 -5.53 -1.67
CA VAL A 184 -1.75 -5.60 -0.28
C VAL A 184 -1.55 -7.06 0.11
N VAL A 185 -0.38 -7.36 0.66
CA VAL A 185 -0.06 -8.69 1.19
C VAL A 185 -0.08 -8.63 2.71
N ASP A 186 -0.96 -9.39 3.33
CA ASP A 186 -0.95 -9.57 4.78
C ASP A 186 0.22 -10.48 5.18
N THR A 187 1.22 -9.88 5.81
CA THR A 187 2.45 -10.57 6.22
C THR A 187 2.53 -10.78 7.73
N ARG A 188 1.39 -10.70 8.46
CA ARG A 188 1.30 -10.97 9.91
C ARG A 188 1.42 -12.46 10.24
N VAL A 189 2.16 -13.20 9.45
CA VAL A 189 2.46 -14.64 9.60
C VAL A 189 3.74 -14.91 10.39
N VAL A 190 4.44 -13.86 10.78
CA VAL A 190 5.70 -13.90 11.53
C VAL A 190 5.38 -13.86 13.02
N TYR A 191 5.87 -14.83 13.77
CA TYR A 191 5.70 -14.94 15.22
C TYR A 191 6.97 -14.55 15.99
N ARG A 192 6.88 -14.46 17.31
CA ARG A 192 8.04 -14.12 18.15
C ARG A 192 9.24 -15.05 17.97
N SER A 193 9.01 -16.35 17.76
CA SER A 193 10.04 -17.34 17.46
C SER A 193 10.77 -17.11 16.13
N ASP A 194 10.18 -16.32 15.25
CA ASP A 194 10.74 -15.96 13.95
C ASP A 194 11.57 -14.67 13.99
N CYS A 195 11.74 -14.07 15.18
CA CYS A 195 12.55 -12.89 15.38
C CYS A 195 13.90 -13.27 16.01
N GLY A 196 14.96 -12.62 15.52
CA GLY A 196 16.33 -12.84 15.99
C GLY A 196 16.73 -11.95 17.15
N ASP A 197 16.00 -10.87 17.40
CA ASP A 197 16.29 -9.91 18.44
C ASP A 197 15.04 -9.32 19.13
N ALA A 198 15.23 -8.48 20.12
CA ALA A 198 14.15 -7.81 20.84
C ALA A 198 13.47 -6.69 20.03
N LEU A 199 14.08 -6.22 18.96
CA LEU A 199 13.51 -5.26 18.00
C LEU A 199 12.68 -5.92 16.91
N CYS A 200 12.49 -7.24 17.02
CA CYS A 200 11.72 -8.05 16.09
C CYS A 200 12.29 -8.10 14.67
N HIS A 201 13.59 -7.91 14.49
CA HIS A 201 14.20 -8.24 13.23
C HIS A 201 14.07 -9.75 12.98
N MET A 202 13.54 -10.08 11.82
CA MET A 202 13.27 -11.47 11.47
C MET A 202 14.55 -12.28 11.35
N ASN A 203 14.54 -13.51 11.87
CA ASN A 203 15.52 -14.53 11.54
C ASN A 203 15.19 -15.16 10.17
N TYR A 204 15.94 -16.18 9.77
CA TYR A 204 15.73 -16.87 8.51
C TYR A 204 14.30 -17.40 8.35
N SER A 205 13.71 -17.99 9.41
CA SER A 205 12.34 -18.52 9.39
C SER A 205 11.32 -17.40 9.15
N GLY A 206 11.45 -16.27 9.83
CA GLY A 206 10.56 -15.12 9.65
C GLY A 206 10.60 -14.57 8.23
N HIS A 207 11.79 -14.38 7.67
CA HIS A 207 11.96 -13.98 6.29
C HIS A 207 11.39 -15.01 5.30
N LYS A 208 11.51 -16.31 5.60
CA LYS A 208 10.93 -17.34 4.75
C LYS A 208 9.40 -17.30 4.75
N LYS A 209 8.77 -17.16 5.91
CA LYS A 209 7.31 -17.02 6.01
C LYS A 209 6.79 -15.81 5.27
N MET A 210 7.50 -14.68 5.38
CA MET A 210 7.14 -13.46 4.64
C MET A 210 7.25 -13.67 3.12
N CYS A 211 8.32 -14.30 2.65
CA CYS A 211 8.50 -14.66 1.24
C CYS A 211 7.35 -15.57 0.75
N ASP A 212 7.01 -16.61 1.51
CA ASP A 212 5.95 -17.55 1.16
C ASP A 212 4.58 -16.86 1.11
N ALA A 213 4.30 -15.93 2.04
CA ALA A 213 3.08 -15.13 2.03
C ALA A 213 2.97 -14.26 0.77
N VAL A 214 4.07 -13.64 0.34
CA VAL A 214 4.11 -12.85 -0.90
C VAL A 214 3.84 -13.74 -2.12
N ILE A 215 4.52 -14.89 -2.22
CA ILE A 215 4.34 -15.82 -3.34
C ILE A 215 2.88 -16.29 -3.42
N LEU A 216 2.30 -16.67 -2.29
CA LEU A 216 0.92 -17.16 -2.22
C LEU A 216 -0.08 -16.08 -2.59
N ALA A 217 0.01 -14.90 -1.95
CA ALA A 217 -0.94 -13.81 -2.16
C ALA A 217 -0.89 -13.25 -3.59
N CYS A 218 0.31 -13.20 -4.19
CA CYS A 218 0.51 -12.70 -5.54
C CYS A 218 0.36 -13.80 -6.61
N LYS A 219 0.12 -15.06 -6.21
CA LYS A 219 0.08 -16.24 -7.10
C LYS A 219 1.33 -16.32 -7.99
N PHE A 220 2.50 -16.05 -7.44
CA PHE A 220 3.74 -16.12 -8.20
C PHE A 220 4.20 -17.57 -8.39
N LYS A 221 4.61 -17.88 -9.62
CA LYS A 221 5.20 -19.17 -9.95
C LYS A 221 6.59 -19.30 -9.34
N ARG A 222 6.84 -20.42 -8.67
CA ARG A 222 8.21 -20.83 -8.28
C ARG A 222 8.91 -21.43 -9.49
N LYS A 223 10.23 -21.18 -9.62
CA LYS A 223 11.05 -21.87 -10.64
C LYS A 223 11.12 -23.36 -10.36
#